data_6067a351d1750192fb1ffef79e8273b3
#
_entry.id   6067a351d1750192fb1ffef79e8273b3
#
_cell.length_a   1.000
_cell.length_b   1.000
_cell.length_c   1.000
_cell.angle_alpha   90.00
_cell.angle_beta   90.00
_cell.angle_gamma   90.00
#
_symmetry.space_group_name_H-M   'P 1'
#
loop_
_entity.id
_entity.type
_entity.pdbx_description
1 polymer ?
#
loop_
_entity_poly.entity_id
_entity_poly.type
_entity_poly.pdbx_seq_one_letter_code
_entity_poly.pdbx_strand_id
1 'polypeptide(L)'
;MIVWAVLLSCVLFTGLYSWYRYRMMHQIIGHQPYRIMVDEVLYMNFGETQQEKPTGEPDGTITEIVGVACFPQEDGQANFGSVGIPYWHVEDKIVVEYDQYYLFKQS
;
A
#
# COMPACT_ATOMS: atom_id res chain seq x y z
N MET A 1 22.28 -34.28 -31.86
CA MET A 1 20.81 -34.09 -31.79
C MET A 1 20.31 -33.96 -30.38
N ILE A 2 20.71 -34.84 -29.45
CA ILE A 2 20.25 -34.84 -28.06
C ILE A 2 20.74 -33.57 -27.30
N VAL A 3 21.94 -33.06 -27.61
CA VAL A 3 22.53 -31.85 -26.95
C VAL A 3 21.72 -30.58 -27.25
N TRP A 4 21.17 -30.45 -28.47
CA TRP A 4 20.37 -29.30 -28.87
C TRP A 4 19.02 -29.27 -28.16
N ALA A 5 18.39 -30.42 -27.96
CA ALA A 5 17.10 -30.52 -27.25
C ALA A 5 17.25 -30.13 -25.76
N VAL A 6 18.36 -30.53 -25.13
CA VAL A 6 18.66 -30.18 -23.73
C VAL A 6 18.93 -28.71 -23.58
N LEU A 7 19.68 -28.09 -24.50
CA LEU A 7 19.95 -26.63 -24.49
C LEU A 7 18.67 -25.82 -24.67
N LEU A 8 17.79 -26.20 -25.60
CA LEU A 8 16.49 -25.54 -25.80
C LEU A 8 15.60 -25.64 -24.57
N SER A 9 15.57 -26.80 -23.91
CA SER A 9 14.81 -27.01 -22.67
C SER A 9 15.31 -26.13 -21.53
N CYS A 10 16.62 -25.99 -21.35
CA CYS A 10 17.21 -25.12 -20.32
C CYS A 10 16.88 -23.64 -20.56
N VAL A 11 16.93 -23.16 -21.80
CA VAL A 11 16.60 -21.76 -22.14
C VAL A 11 15.13 -21.47 -21.85
N LEU A 12 14.21 -22.38 -22.21
CA LEU A 12 12.78 -22.24 -21.93
C LEU A 12 12.49 -22.21 -20.42
N PHE A 13 13.12 -23.07 -19.65
CA PHE A 13 12.94 -23.11 -18.19
C PHE A 13 13.45 -21.83 -17.52
N THR A 14 14.58 -21.30 -17.96
CA THR A 14 15.14 -20.05 -17.42
C THR A 14 14.25 -18.86 -17.72
N GLY A 15 13.69 -18.79 -18.94
CA GLY A 15 12.78 -17.72 -19.34
C GLY A 15 11.46 -17.75 -18.56
N LEU A 16 10.88 -18.91 -18.36
CA LEU A 16 9.65 -19.09 -17.57
C LEU A 16 9.85 -18.74 -16.10
N TYR A 17 10.98 -19.13 -15.51
CA TYR A 17 11.30 -18.83 -14.13
C TYR A 17 11.49 -17.33 -13.91
N SER A 18 12.21 -16.65 -14.80
CA SER A 18 12.42 -15.19 -14.74
C SER A 18 11.10 -14.43 -14.87
N TRP A 19 10.22 -14.86 -15.77
CA TRP A 19 8.90 -14.26 -15.96
C TRP A 19 8.00 -14.44 -14.72
N TYR A 20 8.00 -15.64 -14.15
CA TYR A 20 7.24 -15.95 -12.93
C TYR A 20 7.72 -15.09 -11.75
N ARG A 21 9.03 -14.97 -11.58
CA ARG A 21 9.62 -14.16 -10.51
C ARG A 21 9.31 -12.67 -10.66
N TYR A 22 9.37 -12.16 -11.87
CA TYR A 22 9.00 -10.77 -12.19
C TYR A 22 7.54 -10.50 -11.84
N ARG A 23 6.65 -11.41 -12.20
CA ARG A 23 5.22 -11.27 -11.93
C ARG A 23 4.90 -11.32 -10.43
N MET A 24 5.58 -12.20 -9.68
CA MET A 24 5.43 -12.27 -8.22
C MET A 24 5.89 -10.99 -7.54
N MET A 25 7.05 -10.46 -7.92
CA MET A 25 7.56 -9.20 -7.37
C MET A 25 6.65 -8.02 -7.69
N HIS A 26 6.09 -7.98 -8.88
CA HIS A 26 5.16 -6.92 -9.30
C HIS A 26 3.85 -7.00 -8.51
N GLN A 27 3.34 -8.18 -8.23
CA GLN A 27 2.16 -8.37 -7.40
C GLN A 27 2.39 -7.95 -5.95
N ILE A 28 3.54 -8.29 -5.38
CA ILE A 28 3.88 -7.91 -4.00
C ILE A 28 3.97 -6.39 -3.88
N ILE A 29 4.61 -5.71 -4.82
CA ILE A 29 4.74 -4.24 -4.83
C ILE A 29 3.39 -3.58 -5.10
N GLY A 30 2.58 -4.12 -6.03
CA GLY A 30 1.29 -3.56 -6.41
C GLY A 30 0.18 -3.74 -5.36
N HIS A 31 0.38 -4.63 -4.38
CA HIS A 31 -0.63 -4.94 -3.35
C HIS A 31 -0.22 -4.52 -1.94
N GLN A 32 0.76 -3.61 -1.81
CA GLN A 32 1.08 -3.06 -0.49
C GLN A 32 -0.10 -2.25 0.04
N PRO A 33 -0.57 -2.52 1.28
CA PRO A 33 -1.66 -1.75 1.85
C PRO A 33 -1.23 -0.31 2.12
N TYR A 34 -2.18 0.61 2.05
CA TYR A 34 -1.95 1.98 2.48
C TYR A 34 -1.77 1.99 4.00
N ARG A 35 -0.82 2.78 4.48
CA ARG A 35 -0.52 2.90 5.91
C ARG A 35 -0.40 4.37 6.28
N ILE A 36 -0.89 4.70 7.46
CA ILE A 36 -0.76 6.04 8.04
C ILE A 36 -0.48 5.92 9.54
N MET A 37 0.38 6.78 10.06
CA MET A 37 0.67 6.87 11.50
C MET A 37 -0.07 8.05 12.09
N VAL A 38 -0.91 7.79 13.09
CA VAL A 38 -1.67 8.82 13.81
C VAL A 38 -1.57 8.55 15.31
N ASP A 39 -1.13 9.54 16.07
CA ASP A 39 -0.97 9.44 17.53
C ASP A 39 -0.13 8.23 17.95
N GLU A 40 0.99 8.02 17.24
CA GLU A 40 1.94 6.93 17.47
C GLU A 40 1.35 5.53 17.21
N VAL A 41 0.20 5.43 16.55
CA VAL A 41 -0.45 4.17 16.21
C VAL A 41 -0.45 4.00 14.69
N LEU A 42 -0.06 2.83 14.22
CA LEU A 42 -0.07 2.50 12.81
C LEU A 42 -1.43 1.98 12.39
N TYR A 43 -2.03 2.63 11.41
CA TYR A 43 -3.31 2.24 10.82
C TYR A 43 -3.08 1.75 9.40
N MET A 44 -3.82 0.74 8.99
CA MET A 44 -3.69 0.13 7.66
C MET A 44 -5.05 0.05 6.97
N ASN A 45 -5.05 0.24 5.65
CA ASN A 45 -6.21 0.06 4.80
C ASN A 45 -6.06 -1.24 3.99
N PHE A 46 -7.04 -2.12 4.10
CA PHE A 46 -7.08 -3.39 3.37
C PHE A 46 -8.11 -3.36 2.24
N GLY A 47 -8.35 -2.20 1.65
CA GLY A 47 -9.30 -2.01 0.56
C GLY A 47 -10.67 -1.49 0.99
N GLU A 48 -10.89 -1.27 2.27
CA GLU A 48 -12.17 -0.76 2.76
C GLU A 48 -12.32 0.73 2.50
N THR A 49 -13.51 1.13 2.04
CA THR A 49 -13.88 2.52 1.79
C THR A 49 -15.26 2.79 2.36
N GLN A 50 -15.59 4.08 2.53
CA GLN A 50 -16.93 4.50 2.88
C GLN A 50 -17.38 5.62 1.95
N GLN A 51 -18.69 5.77 1.76
CA GLN A 51 -19.27 6.74 0.85
C GLN A 51 -19.47 8.12 1.49
N GLU A 52 -19.72 8.16 2.78
CA GLU A 52 -20.04 9.39 3.48
C GLU A 52 -18.79 10.04 4.07
N LYS A 53 -18.74 11.37 3.98
CA LYS A 53 -17.72 12.16 4.66
C LYS A 53 -17.96 12.13 6.15
N PRO A 54 -16.92 11.94 6.98
CA PRO A 54 -17.06 12.06 8.44
C PRO A 54 -17.58 13.43 8.85
N THR A 55 -18.30 13.48 9.96
CA THR A 55 -18.84 14.74 10.49
C THR A 55 -17.75 15.53 11.19
N GLY A 56 -17.83 16.85 11.08
CA GLY A 56 -16.89 17.76 11.73
C GLY A 56 -15.64 18.04 10.90
N GLU A 57 -14.73 18.78 11.49
CA GLU A 57 -13.47 19.13 10.85
C GLU A 57 -12.47 17.98 10.95
N PRO A 58 -11.51 17.88 10.01
CA PRO A 58 -10.46 16.88 10.09
C PRO A 58 -9.66 16.99 11.38
N ASP A 59 -9.25 15.86 11.92
CA ASP A 59 -8.40 15.80 13.10
C ASP A 59 -6.95 16.15 12.78
N GLY A 60 -6.54 16.00 11.52
CA GLY A 60 -5.21 16.35 11.07
C GLY A 60 -5.04 16.13 9.58
N THR A 61 -3.81 16.30 9.11
CA THR A 61 -3.45 16.11 7.70
C THR A 61 -2.17 15.29 7.60
N ILE A 62 -1.97 14.65 6.44
CA ILE A 62 -0.71 13.97 6.14
C ILE A 62 0.39 15.03 6.04
N THR A 63 1.48 14.85 6.78
CA THR A 63 2.59 15.81 6.84
C THR A 63 3.81 15.36 6.06
N GLU A 64 3.96 14.06 5.81
CA GLU A 64 5.11 13.52 5.09
C GLU A 64 4.72 12.22 4.40
N ILE A 65 5.23 12.02 3.19
CA ILE A 65 5.02 10.78 2.44
C ILE A 65 6.30 9.97 2.48
N VAL A 66 6.18 8.71 2.93
CA VAL A 66 7.25 7.71 2.87
C VAL A 66 7.06 6.81 1.66
N GLY A 67 8.06 5.99 1.33
CA GLY A 67 7.95 5.07 0.19
C GLY A 67 6.82 4.04 0.36
N VAL A 68 6.24 3.59 -0.75
CA VAL A 68 5.11 2.64 -0.75
C VAL A 68 5.42 1.36 0.05
N ALA A 69 6.67 0.89 0.00
CA ALA A 69 7.11 -0.29 0.73
C ALA A 69 7.59 0.02 2.15
N CYS A 70 7.58 1.29 2.56
CA CYS A 70 8.06 1.71 3.87
C CYS A 70 6.93 1.77 4.89
N PHE A 71 7.29 1.61 6.16
CA PHE A 71 6.35 1.81 7.25
C PHE A 71 6.47 3.24 7.77
N PRO A 72 5.34 3.98 7.92
CA PRO A 72 5.35 5.24 8.64
C PRO A 72 5.88 5.05 10.07
N GLN A 73 6.72 5.97 10.54
CA GLN A 73 7.34 5.88 11.86
C GLN A 73 6.99 7.06 12.76
N GLU A 74 6.55 8.17 12.19
CA GLU A 74 6.20 9.37 12.92
C GLU A 74 4.77 9.79 12.61
N ASP A 75 4.14 10.52 13.51
CA ASP A 75 2.78 11.04 13.33
C ASP A 75 2.65 11.86 12.06
N GLY A 76 1.60 11.59 11.30
CA GLY A 76 1.33 12.26 10.05
C GLY A 76 2.02 11.65 8.83
N GLN A 77 2.90 10.67 9.01
CA GLN A 77 3.52 9.97 7.89
C GLN A 77 2.58 8.95 7.28
N ALA A 78 2.58 8.87 5.94
CA ALA A 78 1.80 7.90 5.19
C ALA A 78 2.61 7.38 4.00
N ASN A 79 2.28 6.18 3.53
CA ASN A 79 2.94 5.59 2.37
C ASN A 79 2.12 5.76 1.09
N PHE A 80 1.16 6.68 1.08
CA PHE A 80 0.26 6.95 -0.05
C PHE A 80 -0.17 8.41 -0.06
N GLY A 81 -0.77 8.85 -1.17
CA GLY A 81 -1.36 10.17 -1.27
C GLY A 81 -0.36 11.29 -1.38
N SER A 82 -0.65 12.41 -0.76
CA SER A 82 0.21 13.60 -0.75
C SER A 82 0.09 14.37 0.55
N VAL A 83 1.05 15.25 0.81
CA VAL A 83 1.03 16.14 1.98
C VAL A 83 -0.19 17.06 1.90
N GLY A 84 -0.88 17.23 3.02
CA GLY A 84 -2.06 18.07 3.13
C GLY A 84 -3.38 17.33 3.04
N ILE A 85 -3.38 16.04 2.73
CA ILE A 85 -4.60 15.23 2.69
C ILE A 85 -5.17 15.10 4.09
N PRO A 86 -6.48 15.45 4.30
CA PRO A 86 -7.09 15.41 5.62
C PRO A 86 -7.47 14.01 6.06
N TYR A 87 -7.44 13.78 7.37
CA TYR A 87 -7.95 12.57 7.97
C TYR A 87 -8.81 12.88 9.20
N TRP A 88 -9.71 11.94 9.52
CA TRP A 88 -10.60 11.99 10.70
C TRP A 88 -10.40 10.75 11.55
N HIS A 89 -10.37 10.95 12.85
CA HIS A 89 -10.34 9.84 13.81
C HIS A 89 -11.78 9.53 14.22
N VAL A 90 -12.31 8.40 13.76
CA VAL A 90 -13.70 7.97 14.02
C VAL A 90 -13.66 6.69 14.84
N GLU A 91 -13.98 6.81 16.13
CA GLU A 91 -13.89 5.71 17.09
C GLU A 91 -12.44 5.18 17.16
N ASP A 92 -12.22 3.91 16.78
CA ASP A 92 -10.90 3.28 16.75
C ASP A 92 -10.30 3.22 15.35
N LYS A 93 -10.88 3.97 14.40
CA LYS A 93 -10.50 3.94 12.98
C LYS A 93 -10.11 5.33 12.49
N ILE A 94 -9.38 5.34 11.38
CA ILE A 94 -9.01 6.58 10.67
C ILE A 94 -9.68 6.56 9.32
N VAL A 95 -10.28 7.69 8.94
CA VAL A 95 -10.83 7.91 7.59
C VAL A 95 -9.98 8.95 6.89
N VAL A 96 -9.48 8.64 5.70
CA VAL A 96 -8.61 9.51 4.91
C VAL A 96 -9.32 9.89 3.62
N GLU A 97 -9.38 11.19 3.33
CA GLU A 97 -9.95 11.71 2.07
C GLU A 97 -8.85 11.80 1.01
N TYR A 98 -8.81 10.82 0.11
CA TYR A 98 -7.89 10.80 -1.02
C TYR A 98 -8.67 10.99 -2.32
N ASP A 99 -8.83 9.96 -3.14
CA ASP A 99 -9.76 9.98 -4.28
C ASP A 99 -11.17 9.54 -3.87
N GLN A 100 -11.28 8.92 -2.73
CA GLN A 100 -12.51 8.55 -2.02
C GLN A 100 -12.16 8.48 -0.52
N TYR A 101 -13.13 8.10 0.32
CA TYR A 101 -12.90 7.99 1.76
C TYR A 101 -12.43 6.59 2.11
N TYR A 102 -11.14 6.44 2.41
CA TYR A 102 -10.55 5.17 2.80
C TYR A 102 -10.66 4.97 4.30
N LEU A 103 -11.06 3.77 4.69
CA LEU A 103 -11.21 3.39 6.09
C LEU A 103 -9.99 2.60 6.55
N PHE A 104 -9.29 3.11 7.54
CA PHE A 104 -8.07 2.51 8.09
C PHE A 104 -8.35 1.94 9.46
N LYS A 105 -7.82 0.76 9.72
CA LYS A 105 -7.93 0.07 11.00
C LYS A 105 -6.55 -0.06 11.62
N GLN A 106 -6.53 -0.16 12.96
CA GLN A 106 -5.31 -0.41 13.70
C GLN A 106 -4.72 -1.75 13.28
N SER A 107 -3.40 -1.75 13.05
CA SER A 107 -2.71 -2.97 12.63
C SER A 107 -2.56 -4.01 13.75
#